data_f8e45f0a0dfe1fe6a7051a1af66c25eb
#
_entry.id   f8e45f0a0dfe1fe6a7051a1af66c25eb
#
_cell.length_a   1.000
_cell.length_b   1.000
_cell.length_c   1.000
_cell.angle_alpha   90.00
_cell.angle_beta   90.00
_cell.angle_gamma   90.00
#
_symmetry.space_group_name_H-M   'P 1'
#
loop_
_entity.id
_entity.type
_entity.pdbx_description
1 polymer ?
#
loop_
_entity_poly.entity_id
_entity_poly.type
_entity_poly.pdbx_seq_one_letter_code
_entity_poly.pdbx_strand_id
1 'polypeptide(L)'
;SLRLRLPKIDAKEIQLEGNIKEYPLILISKSSMRLSSGAAGSPPFMIKAVEDTVLKKNMGLVDIHPQTAGKMGLGEDETALLTTPRGAAEVMIHLDEGTMPGMVVISQGLGHTAYGAYLADKGVNFNQLMGPVKDPLTGQNTAWGINAKLSKV
;
A
#
# COMPACT_ATOMS: atom_id res chain seq x y z
N SER A 1 14.43 -42.71 -11.41
CA SER A 1 13.16 -41.99 -11.51
C SER A 1 13.12 -40.86 -10.50
N LEU A 2 13.05 -39.63 -10.97
CA LEU A 2 12.89 -38.44 -10.13
C LEU A 2 11.50 -38.49 -9.50
N ARG A 3 11.40 -38.68 -8.20
CA ARG A 3 10.14 -38.54 -7.48
C ARG A 3 10.06 -37.09 -6.95
N LEU A 4 9.31 -36.25 -7.64
CA LEU A 4 8.91 -34.95 -7.12
C LEU A 4 8.00 -35.17 -5.91
N ARG A 5 8.49 -34.92 -4.71
CA ARG A 5 7.64 -34.77 -3.52
C ARG A 5 7.17 -33.33 -3.47
N LEU A 6 5.94 -33.08 -3.90
CA LEU A 6 5.29 -31.80 -3.61
C LEU A 6 5.07 -31.71 -2.09
N PRO A 7 5.49 -30.62 -1.44
CA PRO A 7 5.16 -30.42 -0.04
C PRO A 7 3.63 -30.39 0.12
N LYS A 8 3.11 -31.00 1.19
CA LYS A 8 1.72 -30.81 1.57
C LYS A 8 1.53 -29.34 1.88
N ILE A 9 0.79 -28.64 1.05
CA ILE A 9 0.36 -27.27 1.31
C ILE A 9 -0.81 -27.38 2.29
N ASP A 10 -0.53 -27.23 3.58
CA ASP A 10 -1.58 -26.90 4.53
C ASP A 10 -1.94 -25.45 4.27
N ALA A 11 -3.14 -25.22 3.75
CA ALA A 11 -3.72 -23.89 3.62
C ALA A 11 -4.06 -23.36 5.03
N LYS A 12 -3.03 -23.06 5.81
CA LYS A 12 -3.20 -22.29 7.04
C LYS A 12 -3.59 -20.87 6.65
N GLU A 13 -4.57 -20.36 7.35
CA GLU A 13 -4.95 -18.96 7.26
C GLU A 13 -3.69 -18.08 7.34
N ILE A 14 -3.47 -17.25 6.32
CA ILE A 14 -2.31 -16.35 6.28
C ILE A 14 -2.51 -15.35 7.40
N GLN A 15 -1.71 -15.45 8.46
CA GLN A 15 -1.71 -14.46 9.52
C GLN A 15 -0.94 -13.24 9.04
N LEU A 16 -1.66 -12.13 8.83
CA LEU A 16 -1.06 -10.83 8.54
C LEU A 16 -0.37 -10.28 9.81
N GLU A 17 0.73 -9.57 9.62
CA GLU A 17 1.41 -8.89 10.72
C GLU A 17 0.52 -7.79 11.31
N GLY A 18 0.45 -7.71 12.63
CA GLY A 18 -0.37 -6.76 13.38
C GLY A 18 -1.61 -7.39 14.01
N ASN A 19 -2.03 -6.83 15.14
CA ASN A 19 -3.23 -7.27 15.84
C ASN A 19 -4.47 -6.62 15.20
N ILE A 20 -5.42 -7.42 14.73
CA ILE A 20 -6.65 -6.95 14.08
C ILE A 20 -7.50 -6.03 14.96
N LYS A 21 -7.41 -6.14 16.29
CA LYS A 21 -8.12 -5.24 17.21
C LYS A 21 -7.53 -3.82 17.21
N GLU A 22 -6.24 -3.70 16.99
CA GLU A 22 -5.53 -2.43 16.94
C GLU A 22 -5.46 -1.88 15.51
N TYR A 23 -5.30 -2.77 14.54
CA TYR A 23 -5.19 -2.48 13.11
C TYR A 23 -6.30 -3.18 12.34
N PRO A 24 -7.52 -2.62 12.31
CA PRO A 24 -8.70 -3.32 11.81
C PRO A 24 -8.82 -3.37 10.28
N LEU A 25 -7.91 -2.75 9.56
CA LEU A 25 -7.86 -2.72 8.10
C LEU A 25 -6.73 -3.59 7.58
N ILE A 26 -6.82 -3.99 6.32
CA ILE A 26 -5.74 -4.67 5.60
C ILE A 26 -5.17 -3.70 4.57
N LEU A 27 -3.89 -3.34 4.72
CA LEU A 27 -3.17 -2.56 3.72
C LEU A 27 -2.57 -3.50 2.68
N ILE A 28 -2.88 -3.24 1.42
CA ILE A 28 -2.27 -3.89 0.27
C ILE A 28 -1.67 -2.85 -0.67
N SER A 29 -0.77 -3.27 -1.54
CA SER A 29 -0.21 -2.39 -2.55
C SER A 29 -0.69 -2.75 -3.95
N LYS A 30 -0.80 -1.73 -4.80
CA LYS A 30 -1.02 -1.88 -6.24
C LYS A 30 0.16 -1.32 -7.03
N SER A 31 0.49 -1.96 -8.14
CA SER A 31 1.46 -1.42 -9.08
C SER A 31 0.78 -0.40 -9.98
N SER A 32 1.41 0.75 -10.20
CA SER A 32 1.02 1.70 -11.23
C SER A 32 1.86 1.44 -12.48
N MET A 33 1.20 1.30 -13.64
CA MET A 33 1.91 1.16 -14.93
C MET A 33 2.80 2.37 -15.22
N ARG A 34 2.41 3.57 -14.79
CA ARG A 34 3.14 4.82 -15.01
C ARG A 34 4.36 4.95 -14.11
N LEU A 35 4.34 4.30 -12.96
CA LEU A 35 5.46 4.33 -12.01
C LEU A 35 6.35 3.07 -12.12
N SER A 36 5.88 2.00 -12.76
CA SER A 36 6.58 0.70 -12.86
C SER A 36 7.21 0.27 -11.53
N SER A 37 6.43 0.34 -10.46
CA SER A 37 6.87 0.06 -9.08
C SER A 37 8.08 0.90 -8.64
N GLY A 38 8.25 2.09 -9.20
CA GLY A 38 9.34 3.02 -8.88
C GLY A 38 10.47 3.07 -9.90
N ALA A 39 10.52 2.15 -10.86
CA ALA A 39 11.59 2.12 -11.86
C ALA A 39 11.46 3.21 -12.95
N ALA A 40 10.23 3.66 -13.25
CA ALA A 40 9.96 4.60 -14.34
C ALA A 40 9.67 6.04 -13.88
N GLY A 41 9.72 6.32 -12.58
CA GLY A 41 9.40 7.65 -12.05
C GLY A 41 10.46 8.73 -12.30
N SER A 42 11.65 8.34 -12.79
CA SER A 42 12.79 9.25 -12.97
C SER A 42 12.61 10.33 -14.04
N PRO A 43 12.00 10.09 -15.21
CA PRO A 43 11.74 11.16 -16.15
C PRO A 43 10.66 12.12 -15.62
N PRO A 44 10.85 13.46 -15.71
CA PRO A 44 9.88 14.44 -15.20
C PRO A 44 8.45 14.27 -15.73
N PHE A 45 8.30 13.75 -16.94
CA PHE A 45 7.00 13.50 -17.55
C PHE A 45 6.23 12.38 -16.87
N MET A 46 6.90 11.36 -16.39
CA MET A 46 6.22 10.20 -15.80
C MET A 46 5.54 10.58 -14.50
N ILE A 47 6.19 11.33 -13.63
CA ILE A 47 5.58 11.78 -12.37
C ILE A 47 4.41 12.75 -12.60
N LYS A 48 4.46 13.57 -13.66
CA LYS A 48 3.37 14.48 -14.04
C LYS A 48 2.19 13.75 -14.68
N ALA A 49 2.42 12.55 -15.21
CA ALA A 49 1.38 11.73 -15.81
C ALA A 49 0.69 10.79 -14.81
N VAL A 50 1.13 10.78 -13.54
CA VAL A 50 0.48 10.02 -12.48
C VAL A 50 -0.91 10.61 -12.21
N GLU A 51 -1.88 9.73 -12.05
CA GLU A 51 -3.27 10.10 -11.80
C GLU A 51 -3.42 10.87 -10.47
N ASP A 52 -4.34 11.83 -10.44
CA ASP A 52 -4.69 12.58 -9.23
C ASP A 52 -5.29 11.69 -8.12
N THR A 53 -5.70 10.47 -8.46
CA THR A 53 -6.14 9.44 -7.53
C THR A 53 -4.98 8.65 -6.89
N VAL A 54 -3.76 8.87 -7.35
CA VAL A 54 -2.53 8.24 -6.84
C VAL A 54 -1.64 9.25 -6.14
N LEU A 55 -1.48 10.43 -6.74
CA LEU A 55 -0.65 11.52 -6.23
C LEU A 55 -1.33 12.86 -6.47
N LYS A 56 -1.66 13.57 -5.41
CA LYS A 56 -2.25 14.92 -5.49
C LYS A 56 -1.34 15.90 -4.77
N LYS A 57 -0.85 16.90 -5.51
CA LYS A 57 0.25 17.75 -5.06
C LYS A 57 1.49 16.90 -4.77
N ASN A 58 1.89 16.77 -3.52
CA ASN A 58 2.99 15.91 -3.08
C ASN A 58 2.51 14.76 -2.17
N MET A 59 1.22 14.64 -1.94
CA MET A 59 0.65 13.64 -1.03
C MET A 59 0.17 12.42 -1.81
N GLY A 60 0.58 11.24 -1.37
CA GLY A 60 0.09 9.97 -1.91
C GLY A 60 -1.32 9.69 -1.43
N LEU A 61 -2.16 9.19 -2.33
CA LEU A 61 -3.51 8.79 -1.99
C LEU A 61 -3.59 7.30 -1.69
N VAL A 62 -4.57 6.95 -0.88
CA VAL A 62 -4.96 5.55 -0.61
C VAL A 62 -6.41 5.36 -1.01
N ASP A 63 -6.68 4.27 -1.72
CA ASP A 63 -8.04 3.91 -2.07
C ASP A 63 -8.68 3.17 -0.90
N ILE A 64 -9.90 3.55 -0.58
CA ILE A 64 -10.71 2.92 0.48
C ILE A 64 -12.18 2.90 0.06
N HIS A 65 -12.88 1.82 0.38
CA HIS A 65 -14.30 1.72 0.08
C HIS A 65 -15.10 2.76 0.89
N PRO A 66 -16.09 3.46 0.28
CA PRO A 66 -16.88 4.51 0.94
C PRO A 66 -17.54 4.07 2.26
N GLN A 67 -18.02 2.82 2.33
CA GLN A 67 -18.59 2.28 3.57
C GLN A 67 -17.56 2.16 4.70
N THR A 68 -16.31 1.83 4.37
CA THR A 68 -15.23 1.70 5.34
C THR A 68 -14.80 3.08 5.82
N ALA A 69 -14.61 4.02 4.89
CA ALA A 69 -14.28 5.41 5.19
C ALA A 69 -15.36 6.07 6.06
N GLY A 70 -16.64 5.88 5.74
CA GLY A 70 -17.76 6.42 6.51
C GLY A 70 -17.79 5.93 7.96
N LYS A 71 -17.46 4.66 8.23
CA LYS A 71 -17.35 4.13 9.60
C LYS A 71 -16.23 4.80 10.42
N MET A 72 -15.24 5.36 9.74
CA MET A 72 -14.09 6.05 10.36
C MET A 72 -14.25 7.57 10.36
N GLY A 73 -15.34 8.09 9.78
CA GLY A 73 -15.57 9.52 9.62
C GLY A 73 -14.59 10.20 8.64
N LEU A 74 -14.10 9.45 7.65
CA LEU A 74 -13.19 9.93 6.62
C LEU A 74 -13.95 10.17 5.31
N GLY A 75 -13.65 11.28 4.65
CA GLY A 75 -14.23 11.67 3.36
C GLY A 75 -13.19 11.74 2.25
N GLU A 76 -13.65 11.99 1.03
CA GLU A 76 -12.80 12.20 -0.13
C GLU A 76 -11.85 13.38 0.10
N ASP A 77 -10.61 13.23 -0.36
CA ASP A 77 -9.54 14.24 -0.23
C ASP A 77 -9.17 14.64 1.21
N GLU A 78 -9.70 13.98 2.22
CA GLU A 78 -9.27 14.22 3.61
C GLU A 78 -7.89 13.62 3.88
N THR A 79 -7.10 14.32 4.70
CA THR A 79 -5.80 13.81 5.18
C THR A 79 -6.02 12.88 6.36
N ALA A 80 -5.35 11.74 6.33
CA ALA A 80 -5.37 10.74 7.39
C ALA A 80 -3.97 10.20 7.68
N LEU A 81 -3.74 9.74 8.90
CA LEU A 81 -2.55 9.02 9.27
C LEU A 81 -2.77 7.52 9.07
N LEU A 82 -2.08 6.95 8.09
CA LEU A 82 -2.03 5.50 7.87
C LEU A 82 -0.93 4.91 8.75
N THR A 83 -1.30 4.02 9.63
CA THR A 83 -0.37 3.37 10.58
C THR A 83 -0.42 1.86 10.44
N THR A 84 0.75 1.25 10.45
CA THR A 84 0.96 -0.20 10.48
C THR A 84 1.87 -0.55 11.66
N PRO A 85 2.05 -1.82 12.02
CA PRO A 85 3.04 -2.23 13.01
C PRO A 85 4.48 -1.81 12.68
N ARG A 86 4.76 -1.47 11.43
CA ARG A 86 6.11 -1.14 10.94
C ARG A 86 6.37 0.35 10.80
N GLY A 87 5.34 1.18 10.67
CA GLY A 87 5.50 2.61 10.50
C GLY A 87 4.19 3.34 10.28
N ALA A 88 4.29 4.64 10.08
CA ALA A 88 3.16 5.50 9.81
C ALA A 88 3.51 6.53 8.72
N ALA A 89 2.51 6.96 7.98
CA ALA A 89 2.64 7.99 6.97
C ALA A 89 1.32 8.77 6.81
N GLU A 90 1.43 10.05 6.53
CA GLU A 90 0.29 10.86 6.13
C GLU A 90 -0.10 10.54 4.69
N VAL A 91 -1.39 10.32 4.48
CA VAL A 91 -1.98 9.99 3.18
C VAL A 91 -3.24 10.79 2.97
N MET A 92 -3.66 10.92 1.74
CA MET A 92 -4.94 11.49 1.38
C MET A 92 -5.92 10.35 1.03
N ILE A 93 -7.17 10.51 1.38
CA ILE A 93 -8.20 9.51 1.14
C ILE A 93 -8.77 9.67 -0.27
N HIS A 94 -8.85 8.58 -1.00
CA HIS A 94 -9.61 8.46 -2.23
C HIS A 94 -10.68 7.37 -2.06
N LEU A 95 -11.94 7.77 -2.27
CA LEU A 95 -13.08 6.86 -2.15
C LEU A 95 -13.24 6.07 -3.44
N ASP A 96 -13.02 4.77 -3.38
CA ASP A 96 -13.12 3.87 -4.53
C ASP A 96 -14.06 2.70 -4.21
N GLU A 97 -15.19 2.64 -4.91
CA GLU A 97 -16.16 1.54 -4.78
C GLU A 97 -15.61 0.19 -5.26
N GLY A 98 -14.55 0.20 -6.07
CA GLY A 98 -13.84 -1.00 -6.51
C GLY A 98 -12.94 -1.62 -5.43
N THR A 99 -12.64 -0.88 -4.38
CA THR A 99 -11.86 -1.39 -3.25
C THR A 99 -12.74 -2.23 -2.34
N MET A 100 -12.26 -3.39 -1.91
CA MET A 100 -13.01 -4.26 -1.00
C MET A 100 -13.19 -3.60 0.38
N PRO A 101 -14.38 -3.63 0.99
CA PRO A 101 -14.59 -3.15 2.34
C PRO A 101 -13.62 -3.78 3.35
N GLY A 102 -13.01 -2.94 4.21
CA GLY A 102 -11.98 -3.38 5.18
C GLY A 102 -10.56 -3.38 4.64
N MET A 103 -10.37 -3.04 3.36
CA MET A 103 -9.04 -2.93 2.75
C MET A 103 -8.68 -1.47 2.46
N VAL A 104 -7.39 -1.20 2.49
CA VAL A 104 -6.76 0.06 2.06
C VAL A 104 -5.72 -0.28 1.01
N VAL A 105 -5.76 0.40 -0.11
CA VAL A 105 -4.85 0.15 -1.25
C VAL A 105 -3.95 1.34 -1.46
N ILE A 106 -2.63 1.13 -1.50
CA ILE A 106 -1.64 2.17 -1.76
C ILE A 106 -0.85 1.85 -3.03
N SER A 107 -0.53 2.87 -3.82
CA SER A 107 0.29 2.70 -5.02
C SER A 107 1.77 2.58 -4.69
N GLN A 108 2.45 1.62 -5.32
CA GLN A 108 3.91 1.48 -5.25
C GLN A 108 4.61 2.48 -6.16
N GLY A 109 5.86 2.83 -5.82
CA GLY A 109 6.74 3.61 -6.68
C GLY A 109 6.83 5.09 -6.36
N LEU A 110 6.32 5.50 -5.21
CA LEU A 110 6.44 6.86 -4.65
C LEU A 110 7.28 6.87 -3.37
N GLY A 111 7.47 8.05 -2.79
CA GLY A 111 8.18 8.24 -1.52
C GLY A 111 9.69 8.09 -1.62
N HIS A 112 10.28 8.45 -2.75
CA HIS A 112 11.73 8.51 -2.90
C HIS A 112 12.33 9.68 -2.13
N THR A 113 13.44 9.47 -1.45
CA THR A 113 14.21 10.51 -0.75
C THR A 113 15.50 10.90 -1.49
N ALA A 114 15.91 10.06 -2.45
CA ALA A 114 17.04 10.27 -3.34
C ALA A 114 16.55 10.28 -4.79
N TYR A 115 17.19 10.65 -5.78
CA TYR A 115 16.77 10.83 -7.18
C TYR A 115 16.18 12.22 -7.50
N GLY A 116 16.89 13.25 -7.50
CA GLY A 116 16.50 14.54 -8.09
C GLY A 116 15.16 15.13 -7.60
N ALA A 117 15.01 16.43 -7.73
CA ALA A 117 13.89 17.22 -7.20
C ALA A 117 12.50 16.84 -7.74
N TYR A 118 12.43 16.12 -8.84
CA TYR A 118 11.14 15.74 -9.44
C TYR A 118 10.45 14.58 -8.76
N LEU A 119 11.21 13.70 -8.11
CA LEU A 119 10.71 12.50 -7.42
C LEU A 119 10.79 12.59 -5.91
N ALA A 120 11.71 13.38 -5.39
CA ALA A 120 11.90 13.51 -3.97
C ALA A 120 10.65 14.06 -3.28
N ASP A 121 10.34 13.52 -2.12
CA ASP A 121 9.29 13.96 -1.21
C ASP A 121 7.87 13.95 -1.83
N LYS A 122 7.61 13.03 -2.76
CA LYS A 122 6.29 12.83 -3.36
C LYS A 122 5.70 11.49 -2.98
N GLY A 123 4.56 11.54 -2.34
CA GLY A 123 3.83 10.36 -1.87
C GLY A 123 4.56 9.62 -0.75
N VAL A 124 4.22 8.36 -0.58
CA VAL A 124 4.67 7.51 0.53
C VAL A 124 5.50 6.35 0.03
N ASN A 125 6.60 6.07 0.71
CA ASN A 125 7.36 4.85 0.48
C ASN A 125 6.64 3.66 1.13
N PHE A 126 5.94 2.90 0.31
CA PHE A 126 5.22 1.72 0.71
C PHE A 126 6.08 0.72 1.53
N ASN A 127 7.37 0.57 1.21
CA ASN A 127 8.25 -0.35 1.91
C ASN A 127 8.49 0.03 3.38
N GLN A 128 8.25 1.27 3.77
CA GLN A 128 8.32 1.71 5.17
C GLN A 128 7.10 1.26 5.98
N LEU A 129 5.97 1.05 5.30
CA LEU A 129 4.72 0.62 5.92
C LEU A 129 4.56 -0.90 5.91
N MET A 130 5.13 -1.57 4.92
CA MET A 130 5.04 -3.02 4.74
C MET A 130 6.45 -3.58 4.51
N GLY A 131 6.97 -4.31 5.45
CA GLY A 131 8.27 -4.94 5.31
C GLY A 131 8.27 -6.14 4.37
N PRO A 132 9.44 -6.73 4.13
CA PRO A 132 9.55 -7.94 3.33
C PRO A 132 8.83 -9.10 4.02
N VAL A 133 7.84 -9.66 3.34
CA VAL A 133 7.20 -10.93 3.72
C VAL A 133 7.72 -11.99 2.76
N LYS A 134 8.32 -13.04 3.29
CA LYS A 134 8.84 -14.14 2.46
C LYS A 134 7.83 -15.28 2.45
N ASP A 135 7.57 -15.80 1.26
CA ASP A 135 6.86 -17.05 1.10
C ASP A 135 7.69 -18.18 1.76
N PRO A 136 7.11 -18.94 2.68
CA PRO A 136 7.86 -19.97 3.42
C PRO A 136 8.33 -21.12 2.54
N LEU A 137 7.73 -21.32 1.37
CA LEU A 137 8.08 -22.41 0.44
C LEU A 137 9.12 -21.99 -0.59
N THR A 138 8.94 -20.81 -1.19
CA THR A 138 9.76 -20.33 -2.30
C THR A 138 10.82 -19.32 -1.88
N GLY A 139 10.68 -18.71 -0.70
CA GLY A 139 11.52 -17.61 -0.24
C GLY A 139 11.32 -16.32 -1.00
N GLN A 140 10.38 -16.26 -1.93
CA GLN A 140 10.06 -15.06 -2.68
C GLN A 140 9.40 -14.01 -1.80
N ASN A 141 9.61 -12.74 -2.12
CA ASN A 141 8.94 -11.66 -1.43
C ASN A 141 7.46 -11.61 -1.86
N THR A 142 6.58 -11.80 -0.90
CA THR A 142 5.14 -11.74 -1.07
C THR A 142 4.60 -10.59 -0.22
N ALA A 143 4.54 -9.41 -0.79
CA ALA A 143 3.93 -8.26 -0.13
C ALA A 143 2.39 -8.32 -0.23
N TRP A 144 1.79 -9.29 0.44
CA TRP A 144 0.36 -9.62 0.27
C TRP A 144 -0.57 -8.84 1.18
N GLY A 145 -0.02 -8.12 2.12
CA GLY A 145 -0.79 -7.29 3.02
C GLY A 145 -0.20 -7.26 4.43
N ILE A 146 -0.61 -6.23 5.16
CA ILE A 146 -0.30 -6.02 6.57
C ILE A 146 -1.53 -5.39 7.23
N ASN A 147 -1.77 -5.68 8.49
CA ASN A 147 -2.83 -5.00 9.21
C ASN A 147 -2.49 -3.52 9.41
N ALA A 148 -3.47 -2.67 9.23
CA ALA A 148 -3.31 -1.22 9.27
C ALA A 148 -4.49 -0.54 9.97
N LYS A 149 -4.30 0.72 10.33
CA LYS A 149 -5.36 1.62 10.77
C LYS A 149 -5.23 2.98 10.09
N LEU A 150 -6.35 3.62 9.89
CA LEU A 150 -6.45 5.02 9.49
C LEU A 150 -7.00 5.83 10.66
N SER A 151 -6.41 6.96 10.91
CA SER A 151 -6.90 7.94 11.89
C SER A 151 -6.92 9.33 11.29
N LYS A 152 -7.92 10.11 11.63
CA LYS A 152 -8.00 11.53 11.21
C LYS A 152 -6.84 12.31 11.83
N VAL A 153 -6.23 13.20 11.04
CA VAL A 153 -5.17 14.13 11.49
C VAL A 153 -5.81 15.39 12.04
#